data_92a5a81330c8c1f9c472828fd1f38970
#
_entry.id   92a5a81330c8c1f9c472828fd1f38970
#
_cell.length_a   1.000
_cell.length_b   1.000
_cell.length_c   1.000
_cell.angle_alpha   90.00
_cell.angle_beta   90.00
_cell.angle_gamma   90.00
#
_symmetry.space_group_name_H-M   'P 1'
#
loop_
_entity.id
_entity.type
_entity.pdbx_description
1 polymer ?
#
loop_
_entity_poly.entity_id
_entity_poly.type
_entity_poly.pdbx_seq_one_letter_code
_entity_poly.pdbx_strand_id
1 'polypeptide(L)'
;MRDLLLKIGNVLELKNLEKFDDEQLSNLILQHITKRLILEKSLFQLSEDFSCGAELSIRIMSSINRIIDRIYTEKDIYSFISYCFDEFIKLLPAENISFMEKHPEWNWLILKVASGKIKLKDFKSKLFNINNTLAGEVFKEGNFIYIPDITKDKKYNSKLSTLVSIRSVLAVPVKIQNKIIGVINFSHPEVNAFDEFCIFFFVSMVQLFSAIITLFKLYHENSTFNEQLQKEVNRKTLELQKINKKLYKASITDSLTGIYNRRFFFQRLEEEYARTLRYGNSFCLILFDLDNLKKINDTFGHPEGDRLIKLFAKILKTNKRKEDIAARIGGDEFGCIFIGASLEGAKKTAERIKEELKKRYKKAPVSVSGALCCIGKGELFKFYKNYKDFFKELDKGLFKAKKIRDTIEIIETK
;
A
#
# COMPACT_ATOMS: atom_id res chain seq x y z
N MET A 1 -13.13 -6.79 -3.08
CA MET A 1 -14.02 -7.88 -3.50
C MET A 1 -15.30 -7.88 -2.66
N ARG A 2 -15.18 -8.08 -1.33
CA ARG A 2 -16.31 -8.21 -0.40
C ARG A 2 -17.34 -7.08 -0.50
N ASP A 3 -16.94 -5.81 -0.43
CA ASP A 3 -17.84 -4.65 -0.54
C ASP A 3 -18.63 -4.59 -1.87
N LEU A 4 -18.03 -5.12 -2.92
CA LEU A 4 -18.62 -5.15 -4.23
C LEU A 4 -19.70 -6.25 -4.31
N LEU A 5 -19.38 -7.44 -3.83
CA LEU A 5 -20.31 -8.55 -3.77
C LEU A 5 -21.51 -8.22 -2.86
N LEU A 6 -21.26 -7.51 -1.74
CA LEU A 6 -22.32 -7.00 -0.88
C LEU A 6 -23.22 -5.97 -1.58
N LYS A 7 -22.66 -5.06 -2.38
CA LYS A 7 -23.45 -4.10 -3.18
C LYS A 7 -24.29 -4.79 -4.24
N ILE A 8 -23.75 -5.80 -4.95
CA ILE A 8 -24.51 -6.59 -5.93
C ILE A 8 -25.62 -7.39 -5.24
N GLY A 9 -25.29 -8.05 -4.13
CA GLY A 9 -26.28 -8.78 -3.34
C GLY A 9 -27.42 -7.90 -2.83
N ASN A 10 -27.12 -6.66 -2.42
CA ASN A 10 -28.13 -5.67 -2.02
C ASN A 10 -29.01 -5.25 -3.21
N VAL A 11 -28.43 -5.05 -4.41
CA VAL A 11 -29.21 -4.76 -5.65
C VAL A 11 -30.14 -5.93 -6.00
N LEU A 12 -29.73 -7.17 -5.68
CA LEU A 12 -30.52 -8.38 -5.87
C LEU A 12 -31.45 -8.69 -4.67
N GLU A 13 -31.55 -7.79 -3.69
CA GLU A 13 -32.39 -7.92 -2.49
C GLU A 13 -32.06 -9.16 -1.63
N LEU A 14 -30.82 -9.64 -1.68
CA LEU A 14 -30.34 -10.76 -0.85
C LEU A 14 -30.13 -10.30 0.60
N LYS A 15 -30.51 -11.17 1.56
CA LYS A 15 -30.41 -10.87 3.00
C LYS A 15 -29.23 -11.56 3.66
N ASN A 16 -28.73 -10.97 4.76
CA ASN A 16 -27.66 -11.54 5.60
C ASN A 16 -26.31 -11.78 4.89
N LEU A 17 -25.95 -10.97 3.91
CA LEU A 17 -24.77 -11.12 3.06
C LEU A 17 -23.44 -11.05 3.82
N GLU A 18 -23.42 -10.37 4.95
CA GLU A 18 -22.21 -10.17 5.78
C GLU A 18 -21.65 -11.48 6.40
N LYS A 19 -22.48 -12.53 6.44
CA LYS A 19 -22.13 -13.83 7.04
C LYS A 19 -21.32 -14.76 6.10
N PHE A 20 -21.20 -14.42 4.81
CA PHE A 20 -20.57 -15.26 3.81
C PHE A 20 -19.17 -14.73 3.47
N ASP A 21 -18.23 -15.63 3.14
CA ASP A 21 -16.96 -15.24 2.53
C ASP A 21 -17.16 -14.81 1.07
N ASP A 22 -16.10 -14.33 0.41
CA ASP A 22 -16.19 -13.78 -0.95
C ASP A 22 -16.59 -14.84 -1.99
N GLU A 23 -16.16 -16.08 -1.82
CA GLU A 23 -16.49 -17.20 -2.71
C GLU A 23 -17.93 -17.64 -2.52
N GLN A 24 -18.37 -17.78 -1.28
CA GLN A 24 -19.75 -18.11 -0.93
C GLN A 24 -20.72 -17.02 -1.39
N LEU A 25 -20.34 -15.76 -1.26
CA LEU A 25 -21.12 -14.61 -1.68
C LEU A 25 -21.26 -14.56 -3.21
N SER A 26 -20.17 -14.81 -3.95
CA SER A 26 -20.19 -14.93 -5.42
C SER A 26 -21.12 -16.06 -5.87
N ASN A 27 -21.03 -17.23 -5.23
CA ASN A 27 -21.87 -18.38 -5.54
C ASN A 27 -23.34 -18.12 -5.21
N LEU A 28 -23.64 -17.46 -4.10
CA LEU A 28 -25.00 -17.09 -3.70
C LEU A 28 -25.64 -16.11 -4.70
N ILE A 29 -24.89 -15.09 -5.14
CA ILE A 29 -25.32 -14.13 -6.15
C ILE A 29 -25.61 -14.87 -7.47
N LEU A 30 -24.70 -15.73 -7.88
CA LEU A 30 -24.84 -16.54 -9.09
C LEU A 30 -26.07 -17.47 -9.04
N GLN A 31 -26.26 -18.18 -7.92
CA GLN A 31 -27.44 -19.03 -7.69
C GLN A 31 -28.74 -18.23 -7.72
N HIS A 32 -28.76 -17.02 -7.14
CA HIS A 32 -29.96 -16.17 -7.14
C HIS A 32 -30.31 -15.70 -8.53
N ILE A 33 -29.35 -15.24 -9.34
CA ILE A 33 -29.55 -14.85 -10.73
C ILE A 33 -30.05 -16.04 -11.54
N THR A 34 -29.42 -17.20 -11.38
CA THR A 34 -29.81 -18.43 -12.09
C THR A 34 -31.20 -18.90 -11.68
N LYS A 35 -31.51 -18.89 -10.36
CA LYS A 35 -32.83 -19.27 -9.86
C LYS A 35 -33.93 -18.33 -10.37
N ARG A 36 -33.63 -17.02 -10.47
CA ARG A 36 -34.57 -16.05 -11.03
C ARG A 36 -34.83 -16.31 -12.53
N LEU A 37 -33.77 -16.55 -13.31
CA LEU A 37 -33.88 -16.93 -14.71
C LEU A 37 -34.64 -18.25 -14.93
N ILE A 38 -34.45 -19.22 -14.02
CA ILE A 38 -35.17 -20.53 -14.07
C ILE A 38 -36.61 -20.40 -13.61
N LEU A 39 -36.90 -19.65 -12.53
CA LEU A 39 -38.27 -19.44 -12.01
C LEU A 39 -39.11 -18.66 -13.00
N GLU A 40 -38.58 -17.65 -13.65
CA GLU A 40 -39.26 -16.91 -14.71
C GLU A 40 -39.55 -17.82 -15.94
N LYS A 41 -38.67 -18.80 -16.23
CA LYS A 41 -38.87 -19.84 -17.21
C LYS A 41 -40.00 -20.85 -16.80
N SER A 42 -40.05 -21.21 -15.51
CA SER A 42 -41.02 -22.18 -14.99
C SER A 42 -42.46 -21.65 -14.98
N LEU A 43 -42.63 -20.34 -14.85
CA LEU A 43 -43.95 -19.68 -14.97
C LEU A 43 -44.46 -19.66 -16.41
N PHE A 44 -43.58 -19.73 -17.42
CA PHE A 44 -43.96 -19.69 -18.85
C PHE A 44 -44.11 -21.06 -19.49
N GLN A 45 -43.54 -22.14 -18.91
CA GLN A 45 -43.62 -23.52 -19.43
C GLN A 45 -44.23 -24.49 -18.41
N LEU A 46 -45.53 -24.43 -18.23
CA LEU A 46 -46.31 -25.51 -17.62
C LEU A 46 -46.65 -26.64 -18.62
N SER A 47 -45.96 -26.73 -19.76
CA SER A 47 -46.12 -27.86 -20.70
C SER A 47 -44.82 -28.14 -21.46
N GLU A 48 -44.35 -29.37 -21.31
CA GLU A 48 -43.39 -30.11 -22.14
C GLU A 48 -41.90 -29.71 -22.07
N ASP A 49 -41.09 -30.71 -21.65
CA ASP A 49 -39.62 -30.87 -21.65
C ASP A 49 -38.81 -30.29 -20.54
N PHE A 50 -38.82 -30.97 -19.37
CA PHE A 50 -37.91 -30.77 -18.25
C PHE A 50 -36.41 -30.98 -18.62
N SER A 51 -36.12 -31.78 -19.65
CA SER A 51 -34.72 -32.10 -20.04
C SER A 51 -34.02 -30.94 -20.74
N CYS A 52 -34.70 -30.24 -21.65
CA CYS A 52 -34.16 -29.10 -22.41
C CYS A 52 -33.85 -27.89 -21.49
N GLY A 53 -34.68 -27.69 -20.45
CA GLY A 53 -34.50 -26.60 -19.49
C GLY A 53 -33.28 -26.73 -18.61
N ALA A 54 -32.92 -27.96 -18.18
CA ALA A 54 -31.76 -28.23 -17.37
C ALA A 54 -30.46 -28.04 -18.17
N GLU A 55 -30.39 -28.50 -19.40
CA GLU A 55 -29.23 -28.35 -20.27
C GLU A 55 -28.93 -26.87 -20.58
N LEU A 56 -29.94 -26.08 -20.92
CA LEU A 56 -29.78 -24.64 -21.16
C LEU A 56 -29.28 -23.93 -19.90
N SER A 57 -29.81 -24.29 -18.73
CA SER A 57 -29.37 -23.72 -17.45
C SER A 57 -27.90 -24.00 -17.16
N ILE A 58 -27.40 -25.22 -17.39
CA ILE A 58 -26.00 -25.60 -17.24
C ILE A 58 -25.14 -24.82 -18.24
N ARG A 59 -25.56 -24.67 -19.47
CA ARG A 59 -24.84 -23.90 -20.51
C ARG A 59 -24.73 -22.42 -20.12
N ILE A 60 -25.81 -21.81 -19.63
CA ILE A 60 -25.81 -20.42 -19.12
C ILE A 60 -24.85 -20.26 -17.98
N MET A 61 -24.91 -21.14 -16.94
CA MET A 61 -23.99 -21.10 -15.79
C MET A 61 -22.54 -21.21 -16.22
N SER A 62 -22.23 -22.15 -17.11
CA SER A 62 -20.87 -22.33 -17.63
C SER A 62 -20.38 -21.09 -18.38
N SER A 63 -21.22 -20.44 -19.17
CA SER A 63 -20.84 -19.19 -19.87
C SER A 63 -20.64 -18.02 -18.90
N ILE A 64 -21.50 -17.87 -17.89
CA ILE A 64 -21.35 -16.84 -16.85
C ILE A 64 -20.04 -17.03 -16.08
N ASN A 65 -19.71 -18.26 -15.67
CA ASN A 65 -18.44 -18.53 -14.98
C ASN A 65 -17.24 -18.13 -15.83
N ARG A 66 -17.22 -18.49 -17.13
CA ARG A 66 -16.14 -18.07 -18.05
C ARG A 66 -16.05 -16.55 -18.20
N ILE A 67 -17.18 -15.85 -18.20
CA ILE A 67 -17.22 -14.38 -18.24
C ILE A 67 -16.66 -13.78 -16.95
N ILE A 68 -17.02 -14.34 -15.78
CA ILE A 68 -16.50 -13.87 -14.48
C ILE A 68 -15.01 -14.06 -14.41
N ASP A 69 -14.48 -15.21 -14.80
CA ASP A 69 -13.02 -15.47 -14.81
C ASP A 69 -12.28 -14.47 -15.72
N ARG A 70 -12.93 -14.08 -16.82
CA ARG A 70 -12.35 -13.10 -17.75
C ARG A 70 -12.26 -11.69 -17.19
N ILE A 71 -13.10 -11.31 -16.21
CA ILE A 71 -13.04 -10.00 -15.53
C ILE A 71 -11.66 -9.75 -14.92
N TYR A 72 -11.00 -10.77 -14.37
CA TYR A 72 -9.71 -10.66 -13.70
C TYR A 72 -8.52 -10.56 -14.65
N THR A 73 -8.68 -11.04 -15.88
CA THR A 73 -7.59 -11.15 -16.85
C THR A 73 -7.64 -10.11 -17.96
N GLU A 74 -8.83 -9.66 -18.34
CA GLU A 74 -9.00 -8.66 -19.39
C GLU A 74 -8.85 -7.25 -18.84
N LYS A 75 -8.17 -6.37 -19.57
CA LYS A 75 -7.94 -4.98 -19.18
C LYS A 75 -8.78 -3.98 -19.98
N ASP A 76 -9.09 -4.33 -21.22
CA ASP A 76 -9.91 -3.48 -22.11
C ASP A 76 -11.37 -3.85 -22.04
N ILE A 77 -12.22 -2.87 -21.70
CA ILE A 77 -13.67 -3.10 -21.55
C ILE A 77 -14.35 -3.55 -22.84
N TYR A 78 -13.90 -3.08 -24.00
CA TYR A 78 -14.55 -3.45 -25.26
C TYR A 78 -14.13 -4.85 -25.73
N SER A 79 -12.90 -5.27 -25.47
CA SER A 79 -12.46 -6.64 -25.63
C SER A 79 -13.24 -7.58 -24.71
N PHE A 80 -13.47 -7.16 -23.47
CA PHE A 80 -14.30 -7.89 -22.52
C PHE A 80 -15.77 -8.01 -22.99
N ILE A 81 -16.37 -6.92 -23.48
CA ILE A 81 -17.72 -6.92 -24.04
C ILE A 81 -17.81 -7.85 -25.26
N SER A 82 -16.80 -7.83 -26.14
CA SER A 82 -16.74 -8.73 -27.30
C SER A 82 -16.75 -10.20 -26.87
N TYR A 83 -15.95 -10.53 -25.86
CA TYR A 83 -15.94 -11.87 -25.29
C TYR A 83 -17.29 -12.29 -24.70
N CYS A 84 -17.96 -11.39 -23.98
CA CYS A 84 -19.32 -11.64 -23.46
C CYS A 84 -20.31 -11.93 -24.60
N PHE A 85 -20.24 -11.19 -25.71
CA PHE A 85 -21.13 -11.40 -26.86
C PHE A 85 -20.83 -12.73 -27.56
N ASP A 86 -19.57 -13.12 -27.69
CA ASP A 86 -19.24 -14.43 -28.27
C ASP A 86 -19.75 -15.59 -27.39
N GLU A 87 -19.78 -15.43 -26.06
CA GLU A 87 -20.43 -16.39 -25.17
C GLU A 87 -21.94 -16.37 -25.27
N PHE A 88 -22.55 -15.19 -25.41
CA PHE A 88 -24.03 -15.08 -25.56
C PHE A 88 -24.54 -15.68 -26.88
N ILE A 89 -23.83 -15.47 -28.00
CA ILE A 89 -24.20 -16.06 -29.29
C ILE A 89 -24.28 -17.59 -29.23
N LYS A 90 -23.51 -18.26 -28.40
CA LYS A 90 -23.54 -19.70 -28.18
C LYS A 90 -24.85 -20.18 -27.50
N LEU A 91 -25.52 -19.27 -26.82
CA LEU A 91 -26.72 -19.55 -26.01
C LEU A 91 -28.03 -19.10 -26.68
N LEU A 92 -27.96 -18.23 -27.68
CA LEU A 92 -29.06 -17.45 -28.20
C LEU A 92 -29.28 -17.73 -29.68
N PRO A 93 -30.52 -17.67 -30.18
CA PRO A 93 -30.79 -17.78 -31.62
C PRO A 93 -30.44 -16.50 -32.41
N ALA A 94 -29.59 -15.61 -31.87
CA ALA A 94 -29.13 -14.43 -32.59
C ALA A 94 -27.87 -14.74 -33.41
N GLU A 95 -27.85 -14.33 -34.69
CA GLU A 95 -26.64 -14.44 -35.50
C GLU A 95 -25.62 -13.34 -35.23
N ASN A 96 -26.08 -12.16 -34.82
CA ASN A 96 -25.22 -11.01 -34.56
C ASN A 96 -25.71 -10.27 -33.34
N ILE A 97 -24.73 -9.80 -32.56
CA ILE A 97 -24.91 -8.91 -31.40
C ILE A 97 -24.01 -7.71 -31.59
N SER A 98 -24.54 -6.52 -31.35
CA SER A 98 -23.74 -5.30 -31.39
C SER A 98 -24.05 -4.37 -30.21
N PHE A 99 -23.03 -3.64 -29.73
CA PHE A 99 -23.15 -2.64 -28.66
C PHE A 99 -22.86 -1.26 -29.22
N MET A 100 -23.77 -0.36 -29.02
CA MET A 100 -23.65 1.05 -29.35
C MET A 100 -23.67 1.86 -28.07
N GLU A 101 -22.63 2.65 -27.83
CA GLU A 101 -22.47 3.50 -26.66
C GLU A 101 -22.79 4.97 -26.99
N LYS A 102 -23.39 5.71 -26.06
CA LYS A 102 -23.63 7.15 -26.20
C LYS A 102 -22.32 7.93 -26.33
N HIS A 103 -22.20 8.74 -27.39
CA HIS A 103 -21.08 9.68 -27.50
C HIS A 103 -21.10 10.67 -26.33
N PRO A 104 -19.97 10.99 -25.68
CA PRO A 104 -19.96 11.88 -24.52
C PRO A 104 -20.56 13.26 -24.78
N GLU A 105 -20.23 13.87 -25.92
CA GLU A 105 -20.58 15.25 -26.24
C GLU A 105 -21.69 15.38 -27.28
N TRP A 106 -21.71 14.51 -28.29
CA TRP A 106 -22.62 14.62 -29.43
C TRP A 106 -23.87 13.76 -29.27
N ASN A 107 -24.95 14.12 -29.96
CA ASN A 107 -26.19 13.34 -29.99
C ASN A 107 -26.12 12.15 -30.95
N TRP A 108 -25.08 11.29 -30.76
CA TRP A 108 -24.79 10.12 -31.55
C TRP A 108 -24.56 8.91 -30.68
N LEU A 109 -24.81 7.73 -31.25
CA LEU A 109 -24.37 6.43 -30.72
C LEU A 109 -23.14 5.98 -31.51
N ILE A 110 -22.15 5.44 -30.82
CA ILE A 110 -20.92 4.89 -31.40
C ILE A 110 -20.98 3.38 -31.33
N LEU A 111 -20.87 2.70 -32.45
CA LEU A 111 -20.72 1.25 -32.49
C LEU A 111 -19.33 0.88 -31.95
N LYS A 112 -19.30 0.24 -30.81
CA LYS A 112 -18.08 -0.14 -30.08
C LYS A 112 -17.71 -1.60 -30.28
N VAL A 113 -18.69 -2.49 -30.30
CA VAL A 113 -18.49 -3.93 -30.43
C VAL A 113 -19.52 -4.53 -31.38
N ALA A 114 -19.09 -5.48 -32.20
CA ALA A 114 -19.97 -6.32 -33.02
C ALA A 114 -19.41 -7.75 -33.07
N SER A 115 -20.21 -8.72 -32.73
CA SER A 115 -19.89 -10.15 -32.70
C SER A 115 -20.94 -10.96 -33.49
N GLY A 116 -20.53 -12.11 -33.97
CA GLY A 116 -21.37 -12.97 -34.85
C GLY A 116 -20.80 -13.02 -36.27
N LYS A 117 -21.66 -13.20 -37.25
CA LYS A 117 -21.29 -13.19 -38.66
C LYS A 117 -20.84 -11.82 -39.15
N ILE A 118 -21.41 -10.74 -38.59
CA ILE A 118 -21.02 -9.35 -38.86
C ILE A 118 -20.02 -8.88 -37.84
N LYS A 119 -18.88 -8.39 -38.28
CA LYS A 119 -17.83 -7.86 -37.43
C LYS A 119 -17.75 -6.34 -37.49
N LEU A 120 -17.17 -5.72 -36.48
CA LEU A 120 -17.02 -4.26 -36.39
C LEU A 120 -16.35 -3.63 -37.65
N LYS A 121 -15.45 -4.35 -38.30
CA LYS A 121 -14.75 -3.92 -39.53
C LYS A 121 -15.68 -3.83 -40.76
N ASP A 122 -16.79 -4.54 -40.72
CA ASP A 122 -17.72 -4.61 -41.85
C ASP A 122 -18.64 -3.37 -41.94
N PHE A 123 -18.65 -2.55 -40.88
CA PHE A 123 -19.45 -1.32 -40.86
C PHE A 123 -18.69 -0.15 -41.49
N LYS A 124 -19.27 0.48 -42.52
CA LYS A 124 -18.74 1.68 -43.17
C LYS A 124 -18.74 2.91 -42.23
N SER A 125 -19.74 3.03 -41.39
CA SER A 125 -19.84 4.07 -40.35
C SER A 125 -20.01 3.44 -38.98
N LYS A 126 -19.31 3.96 -38.00
CA LYS A 126 -19.46 3.60 -36.58
C LYS A 126 -20.30 4.60 -35.81
N LEU A 127 -20.76 5.68 -36.44
CA LEU A 127 -21.55 6.73 -35.84
C LEU A 127 -23.00 6.68 -36.34
N PHE A 128 -23.94 6.65 -35.41
CA PHE A 128 -25.35 6.54 -35.66
C PHE A 128 -26.12 7.65 -34.97
N ASN A 129 -26.87 8.44 -35.74
CA ASN A 129 -27.65 9.56 -35.18
C ASN A 129 -28.78 9.02 -34.28
N ILE A 130 -28.88 9.58 -33.05
CA ILE A 130 -29.91 9.18 -32.10
C ILE A 130 -31.32 9.50 -32.60
N ASN A 131 -31.52 10.52 -33.45
CA ASN A 131 -32.83 10.93 -33.88
C ASN A 131 -33.42 10.06 -34.98
N ASN A 132 -32.58 9.35 -35.76
CA ASN A 132 -32.99 8.70 -37.02
C ASN A 132 -32.64 7.20 -37.06
N THR A 133 -32.46 6.56 -35.92
CA THR A 133 -32.10 5.15 -35.85
C THR A 133 -32.93 4.42 -34.80
N LEU A 134 -33.15 3.11 -34.99
CA LEU A 134 -33.83 2.26 -34.03
C LEU A 134 -33.14 2.29 -32.67
N ALA A 135 -31.83 2.11 -32.65
CA ALA A 135 -31.05 2.18 -31.42
C ALA A 135 -31.13 3.55 -30.73
N GLY A 136 -31.24 4.64 -31.50
CA GLY A 136 -31.44 5.98 -30.99
C GLY A 136 -32.80 6.18 -30.31
N GLU A 137 -33.86 5.60 -30.84
CA GLU A 137 -35.17 5.63 -30.20
C GLU A 137 -35.20 4.84 -28.90
N VAL A 138 -34.67 3.62 -28.92
CA VAL A 138 -34.49 2.79 -27.71
C VAL A 138 -33.67 3.52 -26.65
N PHE A 139 -32.62 4.26 -27.06
CA PHE A 139 -31.78 5.07 -26.15
C PHE A 139 -32.60 6.20 -25.51
N LYS A 140 -33.50 6.85 -26.26
CA LYS A 140 -34.33 7.97 -25.74
C LYS A 140 -35.46 7.50 -24.84
N GLU A 141 -36.19 6.49 -25.30
CA GLU A 141 -37.40 6.01 -24.63
C GLU A 141 -37.08 5.08 -23.45
N GLY A 142 -35.95 4.41 -23.48
CA GLY A 142 -35.52 3.49 -22.43
C GLY A 142 -36.28 2.15 -22.39
N ASN A 143 -37.01 1.86 -23.45
CA ASN A 143 -37.76 0.59 -23.67
C ASN A 143 -37.12 -0.18 -24.82
N PHE A 144 -37.21 -1.51 -24.80
CA PHE A 144 -36.76 -2.31 -25.93
C PHE A 144 -37.76 -2.18 -27.11
N ILE A 145 -37.26 -2.36 -28.33
CA ILE A 145 -38.07 -2.38 -29.54
C ILE A 145 -37.68 -3.62 -30.35
N TYR A 146 -38.69 -4.41 -30.73
CA TYR A 146 -38.55 -5.55 -31.63
C TYR A 146 -39.20 -5.26 -32.98
N ILE A 147 -38.46 -5.52 -34.06
CA ILE A 147 -38.94 -5.40 -35.44
C ILE A 147 -38.80 -6.77 -36.11
N PRO A 148 -39.93 -7.47 -36.40
CA PRO A 148 -39.89 -8.81 -36.98
C PRO A 148 -39.39 -8.85 -38.43
N ASP A 149 -39.58 -7.77 -39.19
CA ASP A 149 -39.04 -7.60 -40.54
C ASP A 149 -38.69 -6.14 -40.85
N ILE A 150 -37.42 -5.79 -40.67
CA ILE A 150 -36.94 -4.43 -40.86
C ILE A 150 -37.06 -3.91 -42.29
N THR A 151 -37.16 -4.82 -43.31
CA THR A 151 -37.31 -4.44 -44.71
C THR A 151 -38.70 -3.89 -45.03
N LYS A 152 -39.71 -4.24 -44.22
CA LYS A 152 -41.09 -3.77 -44.34
C LYS A 152 -41.38 -2.56 -43.44
N ASP A 153 -40.48 -2.23 -42.55
CA ASP A 153 -40.65 -1.11 -41.62
C ASP A 153 -40.41 0.23 -42.35
N LYS A 154 -41.45 1.08 -42.36
CA LYS A 154 -41.39 2.39 -43.05
C LYS A 154 -40.44 3.40 -42.37
N LYS A 155 -40.15 3.23 -41.09
CA LYS A 155 -39.38 4.19 -40.27
C LYS A 155 -37.88 3.87 -40.33
N TYR A 156 -37.51 2.58 -40.36
CA TYR A 156 -36.12 2.15 -40.20
C TYR A 156 -35.51 1.43 -41.41
N ASN A 157 -36.26 1.23 -42.47
CA ASN A 157 -35.89 0.48 -43.69
C ASN A 157 -34.64 1.01 -44.43
N SER A 158 -34.19 2.23 -44.19
CA SER A 158 -33.42 2.92 -45.23
C SER A 158 -31.90 2.74 -45.24
N LYS A 159 -31.25 2.08 -44.24
CA LYS A 159 -29.76 2.08 -44.19
C LYS A 159 -29.08 0.80 -43.69
N LEU A 160 -29.73 -0.06 -42.94
CA LEU A 160 -29.13 -1.28 -42.40
C LEU A 160 -29.29 -2.51 -43.33
N SER A 161 -30.36 -2.53 -44.12
CA SER A 161 -30.71 -3.67 -44.98
C SER A 161 -29.81 -3.87 -46.19
N THR A 162 -29.01 -2.87 -46.57
CA THR A 162 -28.14 -2.94 -47.75
C THR A 162 -26.75 -3.53 -47.49
N LEU A 163 -26.36 -3.72 -46.26
CA LEU A 163 -25.02 -4.18 -45.91
C LEU A 163 -24.96 -5.66 -45.51
N VAL A 164 -26.08 -6.23 -45.07
CA VAL A 164 -26.16 -7.64 -44.62
C VAL A 164 -27.62 -8.10 -44.64
N SER A 165 -27.88 -9.41 -44.82
CA SER A 165 -29.21 -10.04 -44.80
C SER A 165 -29.87 -9.99 -43.42
N ILE A 166 -30.07 -8.81 -42.85
CA ILE A 166 -30.77 -8.63 -41.57
C ILE A 166 -32.25 -8.46 -41.83
N ARG A 167 -33.10 -9.31 -41.21
CA ARG A 167 -34.54 -9.21 -41.27
C ARG A 167 -35.18 -8.91 -39.93
N SER A 168 -34.88 -9.70 -38.90
CA SER A 168 -35.38 -9.46 -37.52
C SER A 168 -34.33 -8.69 -36.70
N VAL A 169 -34.78 -7.68 -35.96
CA VAL A 169 -33.92 -6.88 -35.08
C VAL A 169 -34.61 -6.64 -33.73
N LEU A 170 -33.94 -6.92 -32.65
CA LEU A 170 -34.28 -6.51 -31.28
C LEU A 170 -33.24 -5.54 -30.74
N ALA A 171 -33.67 -4.36 -30.37
CA ALA A 171 -32.82 -3.36 -29.71
C ALA A 171 -33.22 -3.20 -28.25
N VAL A 172 -32.25 -3.30 -27.33
CA VAL A 172 -32.47 -3.28 -25.88
C VAL A 172 -31.53 -2.24 -25.21
N PRO A 173 -32.06 -1.34 -24.36
CA PRO A 173 -31.23 -0.34 -23.68
C PRO A 173 -30.38 -0.96 -22.58
N VAL A 174 -29.11 -0.56 -22.51
CA VAL A 174 -28.19 -0.90 -21.42
C VAL A 174 -28.27 0.17 -20.36
N LYS A 175 -28.74 -0.17 -19.16
CA LYS A 175 -28.93 0.76 -18.03
C LYS A 175 -27.95 0.43 -16.91
N ILE A 176 -27.21 1.45 -16.44
CA ILE A 176 -26.37 1.37 -15.22
C ILE A 176 -26.87 2.46 -14.27
N GLN A 177 -27.24 2.11 -13.05
CA GLN A 177 -27.76 3.06 -12.04
C GLN A 177 -28.89 3.95 -12.63
N ASN A 178 -29.86 3.35 -13.30
CA ASN A 178 -30.98 4.03 -13.98
C ASN A 178 -30.57 4.98 -15.13
N LYS A 179 -29.30 5.07 -15.48
CA LYS A 179 -28.83 5.84 -16.64
C LYS A 179 -28.59 4.95 -17.82
N ILE A 180 -29.17 5.28 -18.98
CA ILE A 180 -28.90 4.55 -20.21
C ILE A 180 -27.51 4.94 -20.72
N ILE A 181 -26.64 3.95 -20.87
CA ILE A 181 -25.25 4.15 -21.36
C ILE A 181 -25.10 3.78 -22.84
N GLY A 182 -26.00 2.98 -23.36
CA GLY A 182 -25.96 2.51 -24.73
C GLY A 182 -27.11 1.57 -25.07
N VAL A 183 -27.01 0.92 -26.22
CA VAL A 183 -28.00 -0.01 -26.73
C VAL A 183 -27.30 -1.26 -27.26
N ILE A 184 -27.84 -2.44 -26.95
CA ILE A 184 -27.47 -3.71 -27.56
C ILE A 184 -28.50 -4.06 -28.61
N ASN A 185 -28.04 -4.41 -29.82
CA ASN A 185 -28.88 -4.90 -30.89
C ASN A 185 -28.58 -6.38 -31.14
N PHE A 186 -29.64 -7.18 -31.23
CA PHE A 186 -29.63 -8.56 -31.68
C PHE A 186 -30.24 -8.60 -33.05
N SER A 187 -29.68 -9.35 -34.01
CA SER A 187 -30.20 -9.44 -35.36
C SER A 187 -30.08 -10.85 -35.93
N HIS A 188 -31.02 -11.16 -36.83
CA HIS A 188 -31.13 -12.44 -37.53
C HIS A 188 -31.55 -12.23 -39.01
N PRO A 189 -31.09 -13.07 -39.96
CA PRO A 189 -31.48 -12.96 -41.37
C PRO A 189 -32.89 -13.45 -41.67
N GLU A 190 -33.53 -14.17 -40.76
CA GLU A 190 -34.92 -14.66 -40.92
C GLU A 190 -35.94 -13.66 -40.37
N VAL A 191 -37.09 -13.64 -40.97
CA VAL A 191 -38.24 -12.86 -40.51
C VAL A 191 -38.83 -13.52 -39.26
N ASN A 192 -39.21 -12.70 -38.27
CA ASN A 192 -39.84 -13.16 -37.04
C ASN A 192 -39.00 -14.22 -36.29
N ALA A 193 -37.68 -14.05 -36.30
CA ALA A 193 -36.75 -15.02 -35.71
C ALA A 193 -36.77 -15.06 -34.17
N PHE A 194 -37.36 -14.06 -33.52
CA PHE A 194 -37.42 -13.97 -32.06
C PHE A 194 -38.89 -14.04 -31.61
N ASP A 195 -39.27 -15.11 -30.92
CA ASP A 195 -40.54 -15.24 -30.23
C ASP A 195 -40.53 -14.45 -28.89
N GLU A 196 -41.67 -14.43 -28.22
CA GLU A 196 -41.83 -13.69 -26.95
C GLU A 196 -40.85 -14.19 -25.87
N PHE A 197 -40.59 -15.49 -25.84
CA PHE A 197 -39.65 -16.08 -24.92
C PHE A 197 -38.18 -15.61 -25.20
N CYS A 198 -37.79 -15.64 -26.47
CA CYS A 198 -36.48 -15.13 -26.89
C CYS A 198 -36.30 -13.64 -26.56
N ILE A 199 -37.32 -12.81 -26.81
CA ILE A 199 -37.29 -11.38 -26.50
C ILE A 199 -37.10 -11.16 -24.98
N PHE A 200 -37.91 -11.84 -24.16
CA PHE A 200 -37.81 -11.78 -22.71
C PHE A 200 -36.41 -12.20 -22.24
N PHE A 201 -35.89 -13.30 -22.77
CA PHE A 201 -34.57 -13.81 -22.43
C PHE A 201 -33.46 -12.82 -22.80
N PHE A 202 -33.49 -12.20 -23.98
CA PHE A 202 -32.51 -11.19 -24.40
C PHE A 202 -32.56 -9.96 -23.52
N VAL A 203 -33.73 -9.48 -23.14
CA VAL A 203 -33.87 -8.34 -22.23
C VAL A 203 -33.26 -8.66 -20.87
N SER A 204 -33.51 -9.85 -20.32
CA SER A 204 -32.93 -10.32 -19.07
C SER A 204 -31.39 -10.46 -19.15
N MET A 205 -30.89 -10.97 -20.29
CA MET A 205 -29.44 -11.05 -20.53
C MET A 205 -28.77 -9.68 -20.60
N VAL A 206 -29.45 -8.67 -21.17
CA VAL A 206 -28.89 -7.29 -21.18
C VAL A 206 -28.88 -6.69 -19.79
N GLN A 207 -29.83 -6.99 -18.92
CA GLN A 207 -29.79 -6.58 -17.50
C GLN A 207 -28.59 -7.22 -16.76
N LEU A 208 -28.39 -8.53 -16.96
CA LEU A 208 -27.24 -9.24 -16.42
C LEU A 208 -25.91 -8.64 -16.96
N PHE A 209 -25.86 -8.37 -18.25
CA PHE A 209 -24.70 -7.72 -18.89
C PHE A 209 -24.39 -6.34 -18.29
N SER A 210 -25.43 -5.56 -17.97
CA SER A 210 -25.26 -4.26 -17.30
C SER A 210 -24.60 -4.40 -15.92
N ALA A 211 -24.97 -5.44 -15.17
CA ALA A 211 -24.35 -5.76 -13.88
C ALA A 211 -22.89 -6.21 -14.05
N ILE A 212 -22.61 -7.06 -15.05
CA ILE A 212 -21.25 -7.55 -15.37
C ILE A 212 -20.32 -6.39 -15.78
N ILE A 213 -20.79 -5.45 -16.61
CA ILE A 213 -20.00 -4.26 -16.99
C ILE A 213 -19.72 -3.38 -15.76
N THR A 214 -20.70 -3.22 -14.88
CA THR A 214 -20.51 -2.47 -13.64
C THR A 214 -19.46 -3.13 -12.76
N LEU A 215 -19.52 -4.44 -12.63
CA LEU A 215 -18.54 -5.23 -11.90
C LEU A 215 -17.12 -5.08 -12.47
N PHE A 216 -16.99 -5.19 -13.79
CA PHE A 216 -15.71 -5.00 -14.48
C PHE A 216 -15.12 -3.62 -14.19
N LYS A 217 -15.90 -2.55 -14.36
CA LYS A 217 -15.43 -1.18 -14.08
C LYS A 217 -14.98 -1.00 -12.63
N LEU A 218 -15.80 -1.42 -11.67
CA LEU A 218 -15.50 -1.30 -10.26
C LEU A 218 -14.26 -2.12 -9.84
N TYR A 219 -14.09 -3.31 -10.41
CA TYR A 219 -12.89 -4.12 -10.15
C TYR A 219 -11.61 -3.41 -10.59
N HIS A 220 -11.60 -2.88 -11.81
CA HIS A 220 -10.42 -2.19 -12.34
C HIS A 220 -10.13 -0.85 -11.65
N GLU A 221 -11.15 -0.08 -11.32
CA GLU A 221 -11.01 1.15 -10.53
C GLU A 221 -10.44 0.85 -9.14
N ASN A 222 -10.96 -0.19 -8.47
CA ASN A 222 -10.47 -0.60 -7.14
C ASN A 222 -9.04 -1.13 -7.19
N SER A 223 -8.70 -1.91 -8.21
CA SER A 223 -7.34 -2.42 -8.42
C SER A 223 -6.32 -1.28 -8.58
N THR A 224 -6.62 -0.30 -9.45
CA THR A 224 -5.74 0.86 -9.65
C THR A 224 -5.62 1.73 -8.39
N PHE A 225 -6.72 1.92 -7.67
CA PHE A 225 -6.71 2.65 -6.40
C PHE A 225 -5.85 1.95 -5.34
N ASN A 226 -5.98 0.62 -5.21
CA ASN A 226 -5.18 -0.17 -4.28
C ASN A 226 -3.69 -0.12 -4.60
N GLU A 227 -3.30 -0.15 -5.88
CA GLU A 227 -1.91 0.02 -6.29
C GLU A 227 -1.36 1.41 -5.92
N GLN A 228 -2.15 2.47 -6.11
CA GLN A 228 -1.77 3.83 -5.74
C GLN A 228 -1.63 3.97 -4.22
N LEU A 229 -2.59 3.42 -3.46
CA LEU A 229 -2.58 3.42 -2.01
C LEU A 229 -1.35 2.68 -1.46
N GLN A 230 -1.03 1.51 -2.02
CA GLN A 230 0.16 0.74 -1.61
C GLN A 230 1.46 1.51 -1.85
N LYS A 231 1.59 2.21 -2.98
CA LYS A 231 2.73 3.09 -3.27
C LYS A 231 2.85 4.22 -2.25
N GLU A 232 1.72 4.86 -1.91
CA GLU A 232 1.71 5.96 -0.93
C GLU A 232 2.04 5.46 0.49
N VAL A 233 1.49 4.32 0.93
CA VAL A 233 1.82 3.68 2.21
C VAL A 233 3.30 3.39 2.30
N ASN A 234 3.89 2.80 1.26
CA ASN A 234 5.33 2.50 1.24
C ASN A 234 6.18 3.78 1.32
N ARG A 235 5.81 4.82 0.59
CA ARG A 235 6.49 6.13 0.63
C ARG A 235 6.45 6.74 2.04
N LYS A 236 5.27 6.78 2.66
CA LYS A 236 5.09 7.32 4.02
C LYS A 236 5.82 6.50 5.08
N THR A 237 5.82 5.19 4.95
CA THR A 237 6.56 4.30 5.86
C THR A 237 8.06 4.57 5.83
N LEU A 238 8.65 4.73 4.64
CA LEU A 238 10.07 5.09 4.50
C LEU A 238 10.39 6.48 5.06
N GLU A 239 9.49 7.45 4.87
CA GLU A 239 9.62 8.80 5.43
C GLU A 239 9.61 8.76 6.97
N LEU A 240 8.64 8.05 7.56
CA LEU A 240 8.54 7.86 9.01
C LEU A 240 9.78 7.17 9.59
N GLN A 241 10.30 6.14 8.93
CA GLN A 241 11.54 5.48 9.37
C GLN A 241 12.74 6.44 9.38
N LYS A 242 12.88 7.30 8.36
CA LYS A 242 13.93 8.32 8.30
C LYS A 242 13.79 9.35 9.43
N ILE A 243 12.58 9.82 9.68
CA ILE A 243 12.29 10.78 10.76
C ILE A 243 12.56 10.13 12.12
N ASN A 244 12.07 8.92 12.36
CA ASN A 244 12.32 8.19 13.60
C ASN A 244 13.81 7.99 13.87
N LYS A 245 14.59 7.63 12.84
CA LYS A 245 16.05 7.50 12.97
C LYS A 245 16.73 8.82 13.35
N LYS A 246 16.28 9.94 12.75
CA LYS A 246 16.77 11.29 13.10
C LYS A 246 16.39 11.66 14.52
N LEU A 247 15.13 11.44 14.93
CA LEU A 247 14.64 11.73 16.27
C LEU A 247 15.39 10.90 17.33
N TYR A 248 15.54 9.60 17.08
CA TYR A 248 16.30 8.72 17.97
C TYR A 248 17.74 9.23 18.14
N LYS A 249 18.45 9.53 17.03
CA LYS A 249 19.80 10.09 17.08
C LYS A 249 19.85 11.40 17.86
N ALA A 250 18.94 12.32 17.61
CA ALA A 250 18.86 13.61 18.36
C ALA A 250 18.57 13.39 19.85
N SER A 251 17.77 12.38 20.18
CA SER A 251 17.43 12.05 21.57
C SER A 251 18.60 11.49 22.40
N ILE A 252 19.58 10.85 21.76
CA ILE A 252 20.71 10.18 22.42
C ILE A 252 22.05 10.90 22.26
N THR A 253 22.16 11.94 21.43
CA THR A 253 23.41 12.69 21.21
C THR A 253 23.34 14.08 21.80
N ASP A 254 24.52 14.62 22.20
CA ASP A 254 24.72 16.02 22.56
C ASP A 254 24.74 16.88 21.29
N SER A 255 23.98 17.97 21.29
CA SER A 255 23.77 18.82 20.10
C SER A 255 25.02 19.57 19.66
N LEU A 256 25.94 19.93 20.63
CA LEU A 256 27.15 20.66 20.35
C LEU A 256 28.23 19.74 19.76
N THR A 257 28.37 18.54 20.31
CA THR A 257 29.52 17.65 20.07
C THR A 257 29.23 16.48 19.15
N GLY A 258 27.97 16.06 19.06
CA GLY A 258 27.55 14.92 18.26
C GLY A 258 27.97 13.54 18.78
N ILE A 259 28.61 13.46 19.97
CA ILE A 259 28.78 12.22 20.75
C ILE A 259 27.52 11.98 21.59
N TYR A 260 27.48 10.90 22.36
CA TYR A 260 26.29 10.61 23.16
C TYR A 260 26.08 11.69 24.26
N ASN A 261 24.82 11.88 24.66
CA ASN A 261 24.46 12.80 25.73
C ASN A 261 24.48 12.10 27.10
N ARG A 262 24.36 12.90 28.18
CA ARG A 262 24.31 12.46 29.57
C ARG A 262 23.31 11.32 29.80
N ARG A 263 22.06 11.46 29.26
CA ARG A 263 20.99 10.47 29.47
C ARG A 263 21.38 9.12 28.92
N PHE A 264 21.87 9.07 27.69
CA PHE A 264 22.26 7.82 27.04
C PHE A 264 23.48 7.18 27.74
N PHE A 265 24.42 8.02 28.22
CA PHE A 265 25.58 7.53 28.97
C PHE A 265 25.18 6.76 30.22
N PHE A 266 24.30 7.32 31.07
CA PHE A 266 23.88 6.67 32.29
C PHE A 266 23.04 5.42 32.02
N GLN A 267 22.20 5.44 31.01
CA GLN A 267 21.47 4.24 30.56
C GLN A 267 22.45 3.13 30.17
N ARG A 268 23.48 3.45 29.38
CA ARG A 268 24.50 2.46 28.96
C ARG A 268 25.35 1.99 30.13
N LEU A 269 25.70 2.86 31.05
CA LEU A 269 26.42 2.48 32.25
C LEU A 269 25.65 1.48 33.12
N GLU A 270 24.33 1.70 33.29
CA GLU A 270 23.48 0.79 34.02
C GLU A 270 23.38 -0.57 33.32
N GLU A 271 23.23 -0.58 31.99
CA GLU A 271 23.19 -1.80 31.20
C GLU A 271 24.50 -2.60 31.28
N GLU A 272 25.67 -1.95 31.15
CA GLU A 272 26.96 -2.63 31.24
C GLU A 272 27.24 -3.12 32.66
N TYR A 273 26.85 -2.35 33.68
CA TYR A 273 26.91 -2.77 35.08
C TYR A 273 26.09 -4.06 35.30
N ALA A 274 24.82 -4.09 34.85
CA ALA A 274 23.97 -5.28 34.96
C ALA A 274 24.53 -6.46 34.17
N ARG A 275 25.12 -6.20 33.00
CA ARG A 275 25.75 -7.22 32.15
C ARG A 275 26.97 -7.84 32.82
N THR A 276 27.82 -7.02 33.48
CA THR A 276 28.97 -7.49 34.24
C THR A 276 28.55 -8.36 35.42
N LEU A 277 27.51 -7.98 36.14
CA LEU A 277 26.93 -8.80 37.21
C LEU A 277 26.46 -10.18 36.71
N ARG A 278 25.83 -10.20 35.58
CA ARG A 278 25.20 -11.43 35.03
C ARG A 278 26.22 -12.38 34.38
N TYR A 279 27.11 -11.81 33.57
CA TYR A 279 27.97 -12.61 32.66
C TYR A 279 29.45 -12.59 33.06
N GLY A 280 29.88 -11.71 33.97
CA GLY A 280 31.25 -11.60 34.42
C GLY A 280 32.17 -10.86 33.48
N ASN A 281 31.68 -10.23 32.43
CA ASN A 281 32.49 -9.40 31.54
C ASN A 281 32.96 -8.13 32.29
N SER A 282 34.19 -7.69 32.04
CA SER A 282 34.73 -6.45 32.62
C SER A 282 34.40 -5.25 31.72
N PHE A 283 34.33 -4.07 32.33
CA PHE A 283 34.40 -2.80 31.63
C PHE A 283 35.20 -1.76 32.44
N CYS A 284 35.77 -0.77 31.74
CA CYS A 284 36.41 0.36 32.39
C CYS A 284 35.60 1.63 32.13
N LEU A 285 35.42 2.42 33.20
CA LEU A 285 34.75 3.71 33.13
C LEU A 285 35.79 4.81 33.36
N ILE A 286 35.84 5.80 32.50
CA ILE A 286 36.64 7.01 32.69
C ILE A 286 35.78 8.25 32.60
N LEU A 287 35.98 9.16 33.55
CA LEU A 287 35.46 10.51 33.54
C LEU A 287 36.58 11.46 33.18
N PHE A 288 36.30 12.42 32.32
CA PHE A 288 37.24 13.49 31.93
C PHE A 288 36.62 14.85 32.20
N ASP A 289 37.48 15.84 32.52
CA ASP A 289 37.10 17.23 32.64
C ASP A 289 38.16 18.12 32.00
N LEU A 290 37.75 19.05 31.14
CA LEU A 290 38.64 19.99 30.45
C LEU A 290 39.13 21.04 31.42
N ASP A 291 40.43 21.04 31.70
CA ASP A 291 41.05 22.02 32.59
C ASP A 291 41.00 23.42 32.01
N ASN A 292 40.67 24.41 32.85
CA ASN A 292 40.70 25.82 32.52
C ASN A 292 39.78 26.28 31.36
N LEU A 293 38.75 25.55 31.03
CA LEU A 293 37.79 25.94 29.95
C LEU A 293 37.22 27.35 30.21
N LYS A 294 36.91 27.69 31.47
CA LYS A 294 36.48 29.05 31.86
C LYS A 294 37.47 30.12 31.44
N LYS A 295 38.77 29.91 31.71
CA LYS A 295 39.83 30.86 31.32
C LYS A 295 39.94 31.02 29.81
N ILE A 296 39.71 29.95 29.04
CA ILE A 296 39.67 29.98 27.56
C ILE A 296 38.46 30.81 27.11
N ASN A 297 37.28 30.59 27.70
CA ASN A 297 36.09 31.38 27.42
C ASN A 297 36.30 32.86 27.75
N ASP A 298 36.87 33.17 28.90
CA ASP A 298 37.08 34.55 29.36
C ASP A 298 38.12 35.28 28.47
N THR A 299 39.12 34.56 27.94
CA THR A 299 40.20 35.14 27.11
C THR A 299 39.83 35.23 25.63
N PHE A 300 39.16 34.22 25.07
CA PHE A 300 38.94 34.07 23.62
C PHE A 300 37.44 34.01 23.21
N GLY A 301 36.53 34.12 24.19
CA GLY A 301 35.10 34.05 24.00
C GLY A 301 34.52 32.61 23.96
N HIS A 302 33.21 32.50 24.22
CA HIS A 302 32.50 31.23 24.23
C HIS A 302 32.62 30.39 22.91
N PRO A 303 32.71 31.01 21.70
CA PRO A 303 32.90 30.23 20.48
C PRO A 303 34.20 29.41 20.46
N GLU A 304 35.28 29.90 21.11
CA GLU A 304 36.52 29.16 21.20
C GLU A 304 36.45 28.02 22.22
N GLY A 305 35.75 28.23 23.35
CA GLY A 305 35.45 27.13 24.27
C GLY A 305 34.63 26.03 23.64
N ASP A 306 33.60 26.38 22.86
CA ASP A 306 32.80 25.42 22.09
C ASP A 306 33.65 24.65 21.07
N ARG A 307 34.67 25.34 20.46
CA ARG A 307 35.60 24.70 19.53
C ARG A 307 36.47 23.67 20.25
N LEU A 308 36.98 24.00 21.45
CA LEU A 308 37.74 23.07 22.28
C LEU A 308 36.90 21.86 22.69
N ILE A 309 35.66 22.07 23.14
CA ILE A 309 34.70 21.02 23.49
C ILE A 309 34.45 20.09 22.28
N LYS A 310 34.19 20.63 21.09
CA LYS A 310 34.03 19.87 19.86
C LYS A 310 35.27 19.08 19.46
N LEU A 311 36.47 19.71 19.64
CA LEU A 311 37.73 19.05 19.37
C LEU A 311 37.93 17.84 20.28
N PHE A 312 37.71 18.01 21.59
CA PHE A 312 37.84 16.92 22.56
C PHE A 312 36.85 15.77 22.27
N ALA A 313 35.60 16.09 22.01
CA ALA A 313 34.62 15.10 21.60
C ALA A 313 35.06 14.32 20.34
N LYS A 314 35.65 15.00 19.35
CA LYS A 314 36.19 14.36 18.16
C LYS A 314 37.35 13.41 18.50
N ILE A 315 38.24 13.81 19.40
CA ILE A 315 39.32 12.97 19.88
C ILE A 315 38.78 11.73 20.59
N LEU A 316 37.82 11.88 21.49
CA LEU A 316 37.17 10.75 22.15
C LEU A 316 36.56 9.78 21.11
N LYS A 317 35.85 10.30 20.11
CA LYS A 317 35.23 9.52 19.08
C LYS A 317 36.21 8.72 18.22
N THR A 318 37.39 9.26 17.94
CA THR A 318 38.42 8.61 17.11
C THR A 318 39.28 7.62 17.89
N ASN A 319 39.38 7.76 19.22
CA ASN A 319 40.21 6.91 20.09
C ASN A 319 39.45 5.76 20.77
N LYS A 320 38.14 5.61 20.51
CA LYS A 320 37.30 4.52 21.02
C LYS A 320 36.99 3.48 19.95
N ARG A 321 36.72 2.24 20.37
CA ARG A 321 36.17 1.18 19.49
C ARG A 321 34.71 1.45 19.17
N LYS A 322 34.16 0.65 18.28
CA LYS A 322 32.74 0.78 17.87
C LYS A 322 31.77 0.51 19.03
N GLU A 323 32.06 -0.49 19.82
CA GLU A 323 31.34 -0.92 21.02
C GLU A 323 31.43 0.02 22.19
N ASP A 324 32.54 0.77 22.28
CA ASP A 324 32.78 1.73 23.40
C ASP A 324 31.81 2.92 23.30
N ILE A 325 31.54 3.51 24.46
CA ILE A 325 30.67 4.67 24.60
C ILE A 325 31.53 5.90 24.93
N ALA A 326 31.30 6.99 24.21
CA ALA A 326 31.84 8.31 24.57
C ALA A 326 30.68 9.30 24.61
N ALA A 327 30.58 10.05 25.69
CA ALA A 327 29.46 10.96 25.93
C ALA A 327 29.93 12.27 26.56
N ARG A 328 29.17 13.34 26.36
CA ARG A 328 29.29 14.58 27.13
C ARG A 328 28.28 14.51 28.28
N ILE A 329 28.80 14.64 29.53
CA ILE A 329 27.98 14.48 30.74
C ILE A 329 27.62 15.86 31.32
N GLY A 330 28.48 16.83 31.21
CA GLY A 330 28.31 18.21 31.70
C GLY A 330 28.84 19.25 30.70
N GLY A 331 29.05 20.45 31.12
CA GLY A 331 29.61 21.54 30.31
C GLY A 331 30.98 21.20 29.72
N ASP A 332 31.91 20.85 30.58
CA ASP A 332 33.29 20.47 30.34
C ASP A 332 33.61 19.01 30.69
N GLU A 333 32.58 18.26 31.14
CA GLU A 333 32.69 16.88 31.61
C GLU A 333 32.32 15.89 30.52
N PHE A 334 33.14 14.84 30.39
CA PHE A 334 32.94 13.75 29.43
C PHE A 334 33.11 12.39 30.11
N GLY A 335 32.45 11.38 29.60
CA GLY A 335 32.57 10.01 30.08
C GLY A 335 32.80 9.03 28.95
N CYS A 336 33.66 8.03 29.20
CA CYS A 336 33.80 6.89 28.29
C CYS A 336 33.64 5.58 29.05
N ILE A 337 32.92 4.63 28.39
CA ILE A 337 32.79 3.24 28.85
C ILE A 337 33.53 2.38 27.83
N PHE A 338 34.62 1.72 28.27
CA PHE A 338 35.41 0.80 27.47
C PHE A 338 35.00 -0.63 27.79
N ILE A 339 34.34 -1.27 26.87
CA ILE A 339 33.73 -2.61 27.07
C ILE A 339 34.79 -3.69 26.87
N GLY A 340 34.94 -4.60 27.85
CA GLY A 340 35.94 -5.67 27.80
C GLY A 340 37.40 -5.19 27.83
N ALA A 341 37.63 -3.96 28.26
CA ALA A 341 38.98 -3.43 28.35
C ALA A 341 39.65 -3.83 29.66
N SER A 342 41.00 -3.99 29.63
CA SER A 342 41.82 -4.08 30.83
C SER A 342 42.17 -2.69 31.34
N LEU A 343 42.49 -2.58 32.63
CA LEU A 343 42.94 -1.31 33.26
C LEU A 343 44.11 -0.68 32.50
N GLU A 344 45.11 -1.49 32.12
CA GLU A 344 46.26 -1.02 31.37
C GLU A 344 45.90 -0.51 29.97
N GLY A 345 44.99 -1.21 29.26
CA GLY A 345 44.50 -0.79 27.95
C GLY A 345 43.70 0.51 28.01
N ALA A 346 42.82 0.65 29.02
CA ALA A 346 42.07 1.86 29.26
C ALA A 346 42.95 3.05 29.64
N LYS A 347 43.98 2.83 30.51
CA LYS A 347 44.99 3.83 30.88
C LYS A 347 45.77 4.34 29.67
N LYS A 348 46.30 3.42 28.83
CA LYS A 348 47.01 3.80 27.59
C LYS A 348 46.11 4.62 26.65
N THR A 349 44.83 4.27 26.55
CA THR A 349 43.90 5.03 25.74
C THR A 349 43.61 6.41 26.31
N ALA A 350 43.46 6.52 27.62
CA ALA A 350 43.26 7.80 28.31
C ALA A 350 44.44 8.75 28.13
N GLU A 351 45.69 8.25 28.32
CA GLU A 351 46.91 9.06 28.10
C GLU A 351 47.05 9.49 26.65
N ARG A 352 46.73 8.59 25.70
CA ARG A 352 46.72 8.95 24.26
C ARG A 352 45.73 10.07 23.96
N ILE A 353 44.53 10.04 24.51
CA ILE A 353 43.51 11.09 24.38
C ILE A 353 44.04 12.42 24.89
N LYS A 354 44.66 12.41 26.07
CA LYS A 354 45.26 13.57 26.72
C LYS A 354 46.37 14.21 25.85
N GLU A 355 47.31 13.41 25.37
CA GLU A 355 48.39 13.85 24.50
C GLU A 355 47.85 14.37 23.13
N GLU A 356 46.87 13.72 22.58
CA GLU A 356 46.27 14.15 21.31
C GLU A 356 45.55 15.51 21.44
N LEU A 357 44.92 15.81 22.58
CA LEU A 357 44.34 17.11 22.86
C LEU A 357 45.43 18.21 22.86
N LYS A 358 46.54 18.01 23.57
CA LYS A 358 47.68 18.95 23.60
C LYS A 358 48.30 19.18 22.22
N LYS A 359 48.38 18.11 21.41
CA LYS A 359 48.93 18.21 20.04
C LYS A 359 48.00 18.96 19.08
N ARG A 360 46.68 18.78 19.19
CA ARG A 360 45.71 19.35 18.24
C ARG A 360 45.26 20.76 18.59
N TYR A 361 45.22 21.13 19.87
CA TYR A 361 44.84 22.47 20.28
C TYR A 361 46.10 23.34 20.50
N LYS A 362 46.29 24.36 19.65
CA LYS A 362 47.52 25.17 19.62
C LYS A 362 47.36 26.62 20.10
N LYS A 363 46.12 27.03 20.40
CA LYS A 363 45.80 28.44 20.67
C LYS A 363 46.21 28.87 22.10
N ALA A 364 46.16 27.95 23.04
CA ALA A 364 46.55 28.12 24.42
C ALA A 364 46.96 26.79 25.05
N PRO A 365 47.71 26.76 26.14
CA PRO A 365 47.93 25.54 26.90
C PRO A 365 46.61 24.96 27.39
N VAL A 366 46.35 23.69 27.05
CA VAL A 366 45.16 22.96 27.44
C VAL A 366 45.56 21.62 28.01
N SER A 367 44.84 21.19 29.04
CA SER A 367 44.93 19.84 29.59
C SER A 367 43.57 19.28 29.94
N VAL A 368 43.54 18.03 30.27
CA VAL A 368 42.36 17.35 30.73
C VAL A 368 42.70 16.50 31.96
N SER A 369 41.87 16.61 32.98
CA SER A 369 41.95 15.76 34.18
C SER A 369 40.95 14.61 34.06
N GLY A 370 41.27 13.44 34.60
CA GLY A 370 40.38 12.30 34.53
C GLY A 370 40.46 11.37 35.74
N ALA A 371 39.45 10.53 35.88
CA ALA A 371 39.43 9.42 36.84
C ALA A 371 39.05 8.15 36.10
N LEU A 372 39.81 7.09 36.28
CA LEU A 372 39.64 5.79 35.63
C LEU A 372 39.43 4.69 36.66
N CYS A 373 38.44 3.87 36.48
CA CYS A 373 38.25 2.64 37.23
C CYS A 373 37.79 1.52 36.30
N CYS A 374 38.30 0.31 36.51
CA CYS A 374 37.88 -0.89 35.78
C CYS A 374 37.27 -1.88 36.75
N ILE A 375 36.21 -2.53 36.34
CA ILE A 375 35.42 -3.44 37.16
C ILE A 375 35.22 -4.76 36.47
N GLY A 376 35.48 -5.86 37.20
CA GLY A 376 35.10 -7.23 36.86
C GLY A 376 34.09 -7.82 37.85
N LYS A 377 33.61 -9.02 37.59
CA LYS A 377 32.51 -9.67 38.35
C LYS A 377 32.81 -9.79 39.86
N GLY A 378 34.05 -10.13 40.22
CA GLY A 378 34.43 -10.33 41.63
C GLY A 378 34.44 -9.07 42.46
N GLU A 379 34.67 -7.93 41.84
CA GLU A 379 34.87 -6.64 42.50
C GLU A 379 33.53 -5.88 42.70
N LEU A 380 32.59 -6.02 41.74
CA LEU A 380 31.27 -5.37 41.84
C LEU A 380 30.51 -5.78 43.09
N PHE A 381 30.49 -7.07 43.42
CA PHE A 381 29.73 -7.58 44.58
C PHE A 381 30.32 -7.18 45.92
N LYS A 382 31.62 -6.87 45.95
CA LYS A 382 32.29 -6.53 47.23
C LYS A 382 32.18 -5.04 47.61
N PHE A 383 32.12 -4.14 46.61
CA PHE A 383 32.33 -2.72 46.86
C PHE A 383 31.21 -1.79 46.47
N TYR A 384 30.36 -2.20 45.46
CA TYR A 384 29.31 -1.31 44.95
C TYR A 384 27.95 -2.00 44.94
N LYS A 385 26.96 -1.36 45.56
CA LYS A 385 25.58 -1.86 45.57
C LYS A 385 24.85 -1.65 44.23
N ASN A 386 25.24 -0.62 43.48
CA ASN A 386 24.63 -0.24 42.21
C ASN A 386 25.63 0.65 41.43
N TYR A 387 25.29 0.87 40.12
CA TYR A 387 26.15 1.70 39.24
C TYR A 387 26.32 3.16 39.73
N LYS A 388 25.38 3.71 40.54
CA LYS A 388 25.44 5.06 41.06
C LYS A 388 26.51 5.19 42.14
N ASP A 389 26.68 4.18 42.98
CA ASP A 389 27.73 4.16 43.99
C ASP A 389 29.11 4.09 43.32
N PHE A 390 29.22 3.26 42.28
CA PHE A 390 30.42 3.18 41.46
C PHE A 390 30.78 4.53 40.80
N PHE A 391 29.77 5.19 40.18
CA PHE A 391 29.95 6.49 39.54
C PHE A 391 30.42 7.56 40.56
N LYS A 392 29.87 7.57 41.79
CA LYS A 392 30.26 8.51 42.84
C LYS A 392 31.73 8.39 43.24
N GLU A 393 32.28 7.17 43.25
CA GLU A 393 33.70 6.99 43.57
C GLU A 393 34.59 7.55 42.45
N LEU A 394 34.23 7.38 41.18
CA LEU A 394 34.93 8.02 40.08
C LEU A 394 34.85 9.55 40.16
N ASP A 395 33.69 10.09 40.49
CA ASP A 395 33.49 11.53 40.63
C ASP A 395 34.42 12.13 41.74
N LYS A 396 34.56 11.43 42.86
CA LYS A 396 35.55 11.79 43.91
C LYS A 396 36.99 11.74 43.38
N GLY A 397 37.33 10.74 42.56
CA GLY A 397 38.63 10.64 41.91
C GLY A 397 38.86 11.77 40.91
N LEU A 398 37.88 12.13 40.13
CA LEU A 398 37.94 13.26 39.20
C LEU A 398 38.16 14.58 39.95
N PHE A 399 37.49 14.77 41.10
CA PHE A 399 37.75 15.94 41.95
C PHE A 399 39.17 16.02 42.46
N LYS A 400 39.82 14.88 42.78
CA LYS A 400 41.26 14.85 43.17
C LYS A 400 42.14 15.18 41.97
N ALA A 401 41.86 14.57 40.79
CA ALA A 401 42.64 14.85 39.58
C ALA A 401 42.57 16.33 39.17
N LYS A 402 41.41 17.00 39.32
CA LYS A 402 41.25 18.45 39.06
C LYS A 402 42.11 19.35 39.92
N LYS A 403 42.44 18.93 41.17
CA LYS A 403 43.38 19.71 42.05
C LYS A 403 44.80 19.67 41.55
N ILE A 404 45.22 18.53 40.96
CA ILE A 404 46.58 18.33 40.43
C ILE A 404 46.69 18.88 39.03
N ARG A 405 45.61 18.71 38.23
CA ARG A 405 45.47 18.99 36.78
C ARG A 405 46.36 18.10 35.91
N ASP A 406 45.97 17.97 34.63
CA ASP A 406 46.73 17.19 33.64
C ASP A 406 47.07 15.77 34.10
N THR A 407 46.22 15.13 34.86
CA THR A 407 46.43 13.80 35.43
C THR A 407 45.22 12.89 35.28
N ILE A 408 45.49 11.59 35.23
CA ILE A 408 44.47 10.54 35.27
C ILE A 408 44.61 9.78 36.59
N GLU A 409 43.68 10.00 37.50
CA GLU A 409 43.60 9.27 38.78
C GLU A 409 43.08 7.86 38.53
N ILE A 410 43.80 6.85 38.97
CA ILE A 410 43.36 5.45 38.90
C ILE A 410 42.75 5.09 40.24
N ILE A 411 41.48 4.67 40.18
CA ILE A 411 40.77 4.20 41.36
C ILE A 411 40.90 2.68 41.41
N GLU A 412 41.70 2.21 42.32
CA GLU A 412 41.80 0.78 42.61
C GLU A 412 40.58 0.36 43.44
N THR A 413 39.93 -0.69 43.02
CA THR A 413 38.93 -1.37 43.84
C THR A 413 39.65 -2.06 45.00
N LYS A 414 39.60 -1.45 46.16
CA LYS A 414 40.21 -2.02 47.36
C LYS A 414 39.53 -3.26 47.84
#